data_de88455961b79afb1b3aa0f7ffb80de8
#
_entry.id   de88455961b79afb1b3aa0f7ffb80de8
#
_cell.length_a   1.000
_cell.length_b   1.000
_cell.length_c   1.000
_cell.angle_alpha   90.00
_cell.angle_beta   90.00
_cell.angle_gamma   90.00
#
_symmetry.space_group_name_H-M   'P 1'
#
loop_
_entity.id
_entity.type
_entity.pdbx_description
1 polymer ?
#
loop_
_entity_poly.entity_id
_entity_poly.type
_entity_poly.pdbx_seq_one_letter_code
_entity_poly.pdbx_strand_id
1 'polypeptide(L)'
;MSTPQEDPADGLSPGPDLTFASRDQLRAMAHPVRMEIVERVGRRGTARAADIAADLGIAANSVSYHLRTLARGGVIVEAPEAARDRRDRVWKLAQRDFMHAPAHDGDVDEEYLSASAATTLASIDWIRSGWISENAQRRAHHPEPEEAQAPAMLFATPMRLSREQARELYASVHEKLLEYSRLNRDPSGAELPGDPDSAGEGQDVRVLFTVLGERPHAARDADPAPSADGPAPHSGTESPSSSA
;
A
#
# COMPACT_ATOMS: atom_id res chain seq x y z
N MET A 1 -35.31 -10.45 -21.64
CA MET A 1 -33.92 -10.89 -21.92
C MET A 1 -33.04 -10.05 -21.01
N SER A 2 -32.66 -10.64 -19.88
CA SER A 2 -31.76 -9.99 -18.92
C SER A 2 -30.33 -10.11 -19.45
N THR A 3 -29.68 -9.00 -19.70
CA THR A 3 -28.24 -8.92 -19.98
C THR A 3 -27.49 -9.53 -18.78
N PRO A 4 -26.50 -10.41 -19.00
CA PRO A 4 -25.65 -10.86 -17.91
C PRO A 4 -24.96 -9.64 -17.32
N GLN A 5 -25.09 -9.46 -16.03
CA GLN A 5 -24.36 -8.45 -15.28
C GLN A 5 -22.92 -8.96 -15.17
N GLU A 6 -22.04 -8.48 -16.05
CA GLU A 6 -20.62 -8.78 -15.99
C GLU A 6 -20.07 -8.31 -14.64
N ASP A 7 -19.48 -9.25 -13.92
CA ASP A 7 -18.88 -9.03 -12.61
C ASP A 7 -17.68 -8.07 -12.74
N PRO A 8 -17.62 -7.00 -11.94
CA PRO A 8 -16.53 -6.02 -12.00
C PRO A 8 -15.14 -6.57 -11.67
N ALA A 9 -15.07 -7.78 -11.15
CA ALA A 9 -13.82 -8.46 -10.76
C ALA A 9 -13.14 -9.24 -11.88
N ASP A 10 -13.85 -9.57 -12.95
CA ASP A 10 -13.37 -10.46 -14.02
C ASP A 10 -12.16 -9.90 -14.81
N GLY A 11 -11.79 -8.64 -14.59
CA GLY A 11 -10.65 -8.00 -15.22
C GLY A 11 -9.41 -7.80 -14.34
N LEU A 12 -9.46 -8.20 -13.06
CA LEU A 12 -8.34 -8.12 -12.12
C LEU A 12 -7.81 -9.50 -11.70
N SER A 13 -8.10 -10.53 -12.49
CA SER A 13 -7.47 -11.83 -12.26
C SER A 13 -5.96 -11.67 -12.31
N PRO A 14 -5.24 -12.09 -11.26
CA PRO A 14 -3.80 -12.07 -11.30
C PRO A 14 -3.32 -12.93 -12.47
N GLY A 15 -2.29 -12.48 -13.19
CA GLY A 15 -1.63 -13.32 -14.18
C GLY A 15 -1.11 -14.61 -13.54
N PRO A 16 -0.67 -15.60 -14.33
CA PRO A 16 -0.29 -16.93 -13.85
C PRO A 16 0.77 -16.93 -12.74
N ASP A 17 1.51 -15.84 -12.60
CA ASP A 17 2.61 -15.68 -11.63
C ASP A 17 2.22 -14.82 -10.42
N LEU A 18 0.98 -14.34 -10.33
CA LEU A 18 0.53 -13.47 -9.26
C LEU A 18 -0.54 -14.16 -8.41
N THR A 19 -0.39 -14.03 -7.12
CA THR A 19 -1.35 -14.55 -6.15
C THR A 19 -1.85 -13.42 -5.26
N PHE A 20 -3.16 -13.35 -5.07
CA PHE A 20 -3.72 -12.45 -4.07
C PHE A 20 -3.22 -12.84 -2.68
N ALA A 21 -2.83 -11.83 -1.90
CA ALA A 21 -2.47 -12.03 -0.51
C ALA A 21 -3.68 -12.56 0.26
N SER A 22 -3.45 -13.59 1.06
CA SER A 22 -4.47 -14.11 1.96
C SER A 22 -4.76 -13.12 3.08
N ARG A 23 -5.92 -13.26 3.74
CA ARG A 23 -6.27 -12.48 4.91
C ARG A 23 -5.18 -12.50 5.99
N ASP A 24 -4.58 -13.65 6.24
CA ASP A 24 -3.54 -13.80 7.26
C ASP A 24 -2.23 -13.11 6.85
N GLN A 25 -1.88 -13.13 5.57
CA GLN A 25 -0.76 -12.35 5.03
C GLN A 25 -1.01 -10.85 5.18
N LEU A 26 -2.20 -10.37 4.83
CA LEU A 26 -2.57 -8.96 4.98
C LEU A 26 -2.50 -8.53 6.45
N ARG A 27 -3.09 -9.28 7.38
CA ARG A 27 -2.98 -9.01 8.82
C ARG A 27 -1.54 -8.98 9.31
N ALA A 28 -0.72 -9.90 8.80
CA ALA A 28 0.68 -9.94 9.17
C ALA A 28 1.46 -8.74 8.62
N MET A 29 1.10 -8.19 7.48
CA MET A 29 1.74 -6.99 6.90
C MET A 29 1.20 -5.67 7.45
N ALA A 30 0.02 -5.63 8.04
CA ALA A 30 -0.65 -4.42 8.51
C ALA A 30 0.06 -3.73 9.69
N HIS A 31 1.35 -3.39 9.51
CA HIS A 31 2.18 -2.68 10.49
C HIS A 31 3.40 -2.06 9.81
N PRO A 32 3.73 -0.76 10.01
CA PRO A 32 4.83 -0.10 9.31
C PRO A 32 6.17 -0.80 9.44
N VAL A 33 6.58 -1.21 10.64
CA VAL A 33 7.85 -1.93 10.85
C VAL A 33 7.89 -3.27 10.12
N ARG A 34 6.75 -3.96 10.00
CA ARG A 34 6.71 -5.23 9.25
C ARG A 34 6.84 -5.01 7.74
N MET A 35 6.30 -3.91 7.20
CA MET A 35 6.54 -3.50 5.82
C MET A 35 8.02 -3.23 5.55
N GLU A 36 8.70 -2.52 6.47
CA GLU A 36 10.15 -2.30 6.39
C GLU A 36 10.94 -3.63 6.41
N ILE A 37 10.53 -4.57 7.27
CA ILE A 37 11.17 -5.90 7.34
C ILE A 37 10.95 -6.68 6.04
N VAL A 38 9.74 -6.69 5.49
CA VAL A 38 9.41 -7.35 4.21
C VAL A 38 10.27 -6.78 3.08
N GLU A 39 10.41 -5.46 3.03
CA GLU A 39 11.29 -4.79 2.09
C GLU A 39 12.74 -5.25 2.22
N ARG A 40 13.31 -5.26 3.45
CA ARG A 40 14.71 -5.68 3.67
C ARG A 40 14.95 -7.15 3.29
N VAL A 41 14.00 -8.03 3.62
CA VAL A 41 14.07 -9.44 3.20
C VAL A 41 14.01 -9.55 1.68
N GLY A 42 13.12 -8.81 1.04
CA GLY A 42 12.97 -8.81 -0.43
C GLY A 42 14.23 -8.32 -1.15
N ARG A 43 14.84 -7.24 -0.67
CA ARG A 43 16.09 -6.69 -1.25
C ARG A 43 17.27 -7.66 -1.14
N ARG A 44 17.41 -8.32 0.00
CA ARG A 44 18.52 -9.23 0.28
C ARG A 44 18.30 -10.65 -0.27
N GLY A 45 17.10 -10.94 -0.80
CA GLY A 45 16.67 -12.31 -1.12
C GLY A 45 16.53 -13.17 0.14
N THR A 46 17.54 -13.16 1.01
CA THR A 46 17.53 -13.81 2.33
C THR A 46 18.10 -12.88 3.40
N ALA A 47 17.59 -12.94 4.63
CA ALA A 47 18.07 -12.10 5.72
C ALA A 47 17.93 -12.76 7.10
N ARG A 48 18.80 -12.36 8.02
CA ARG A 48 18.75 -12.72 9.45
C ARG A 48 18.13 -11.59 10.26
N ALA A 49 17.60 -11.93 11.42
CA ALA A 49 17.09 -10.92 12.36
C ALA A 49 18.14 -9.87 12.74
N ALA A 50 19.40 -10.28 12.89
CA ALA A 50 20.50 -9.36 13.24
C ALA A 50 20.83 -8.37 12.11
N ASP A 51 20.81 -8.83 10.85
CA ASP A 51 21.08 -8.00 9.69
C ASP A 51 19.99 -6.93 9.54
N ILE A 52 18.72 -7.36 9.63
CA ILE A 52 17.56 -6.46 9.56
C ILE A 52 17.56 -5.46 10.73
N ALA A 53 17.94 -5.91 11.94
CA ALA A 53 18.03 -5.06 13.12
C ALA A 53 19.06 -3.95 12.94
N ALA A 54 20.21 -4.27 12.35
CA ALA A 54 21.24 -3.30 12.01
C ALA A 54 20.76 -2.29 10.95
N ASP A 55 20.09 -2.76 9.90
CA ASP A 55 19.58 -1.90 8.82
C ASP A 55 18.49 -0.93 9.30
N LEU A 56 17.63 -1.39 10.21
CA LEU A 56 16.50 -0.58 10.70
C LEU A 56 16.80 0.20 11.98
N GLY A 57 17.97 -0.02 12.60
CA GLY A 57 18.34 0.63 13.87
C GLY A 57 17.43 0.24 15.04
N ILE A 58 16.84 -0.95 15.03
CA ILE A 58 15.93 -1.45 16.09
C ILE A 58 16.49 -2.72 16.75
N ALA A 59 15.99 -3.02 17.95
CA ALA A 59 16.49 -4.16 18.72
C ALA A 59 16.21 -5.50 18.01
N ALA A 60 17.18 -6.42 17.99
CA ALA A 60 17.08 -7.72 17.33
C ALA A 60 15.93 -8.61 17.87
N ASN A 61 15.58 -8.48 19.15
CA ASN A 61 14.42 -9.20 19.72
C ASN A 61 13.11 -8.68 19.15
N SER A 62 13.00 -7.37 18.91
CA SER A 62 11.83 -6.76 18.25
C SER A 62 11.70 -7.28 16.82
N VAL A 63 12.79 -7.28 16.05
CA VAL A 63 12.81 -7.89 14.70
C VAL A 63 12.40 -9.35 14.75
N SER A 64 12.96 -10.13 15.67
CA SER A 64 12.62 -11.56 15.84
C SER A 64 11.14 -11.78 16.15
N TYR A 65 10.50 -10.88 16.90
CA TYR A 65 9.05 -10.92 17.13
C TYR A 65 8.28 -10.68 15.84
N HIS A 66 8.63 -9.63 15.10
CA HIS A 66 7.97 -9.29 13.84
C HIS A 66 8.16 -10.38 12.77
N LEU A 67 9.36 -10.96 12.64
CA LEU A 67 9.62 -12.08 11.74
C LEU A 67 8.75 -13.29 12.06
N ARG A 68 8.59 -13.64 13.34
CA ARG A 68 7.67 -14.73 13.73
C ARG A 68 6.23 -14.43 13.38
N THR A 69 5.80 -13.17 13.48
CA THR A 69 4.46 -12.76 13.08
C THR A 69 4.26 -12.86 11.57
N LEU A 70 5.23 -12.38 10.79
CA LEU A 70 5.23 -12.50 9.33
C LEU A 70 5.25 -13.96 8.86
N ALA A 71 6.06 -14.81 9.52
CA ALA A 71 6.12 -16.23 9.21
C ALA A 71 4.81 -16.96 9.51
N ARG A 72 4.17 -16.67 10.66
CA ARG A 72 2.85 -17.23 10.97
C ARG A 72 1.77 -16.81 9.98
N GLY A 73 1.86 -15.59 9.45
CA GLY A 73 0.96 -15.11 8.40
C GLY A 73 1.30 -15.62 7.00
N GLY A 74 2.39 -16.39 6.83
CA GLY A 74 2.80 -16.90 5.52
C GLY A 74 3.37 -15.84 4.58
N VAL A 75 3.87 -14.72 5.11
CA VAL A 75 4.53 -13.66 4.31
C VAL A 75 5.99 -14.02 4.03
N ILE A 76 6.65 -14.64 5.01
CA ILE A 76 8.02 -15.12 4.90
C ILE A 76 8.10 -16.58 5.31
N VAL A 77 9.15 -17.27 4.84
CA VAL A 77 9.46 -18.66 5.20
C VAL A 77 10.93 -18.79 5.62
N GLU A 78 11.26 -19.81 6.38
CA GLU A 78 12.66 -20.11 6.69
C GLU A 78 13.40 -20.57 5.41
N ALA A 79 14.64 -20.13 5.27
CA ALA A 79 15.57 -20.47 4.21
C ALA A 79 16.78 -21.25 4.82
N PRO A 80 16.60 -22.52 5.22
CA PRO A 80 17.66 -23.29 5.91
C PRO A 80 18.88 -23.51 5.02
N GLU A 81 18.71 -23.46 3.71
CA GLU A 81 19.79 -23.57 2.72
C GLU A 81 20.79 -22.41 2.78
N ALA A 82 20.34 -21.24 3.26
CA ALA A 82 21.17 -20.04 3.44
C ALA A 82 21.74 -19.90 4.87
N ALA A 83 21.40 -20.82 5.77
CA ALA A 83 21.87 -20.79 7.16
C ALA A 83 23.33 -21.25 7.28
N ARG A 84 24.11 -20.59 8.15
CA ARG A 84 25.54 -20.97 8.43
C ARG A 84 25.62 -22.17 9.32
N ASP A 85 24.67 -22.31 10.23
CA ASP A 85 24.58 -23.44 11.16
C ASP A 85 23.12 -23.69 11.56
N ARG A 86 22.88 -24.74 12.38
CA ARG A 86 21.53 -25.14 12.83
C ARG A 86 20.82 -24.13 13.75
N ARG A 87 21.51 -23.14 14.29
CA ARG A 87 20.95 -22.11 15.18
C ARG A 87 20.64 -20.82 14.44
N ASP A 88 21.20 -20.68 13.24
CA ASP A 88 21.04 -19.50 12.39
C ASP A 88 19.71 -19.58 11.63
N ARG A 89 18.77 -18.70 11.99
CA ARG A 89 17.50 -18.58 11.27
C ARG A 89 17.61 -17.52 10.19
N VAL A 90 17.51 -17.98 8.97
CA VAL A 90 17.49 -17.14 7.78
C VAL A 90 16.08 -17.15 7.18
N TRP A 91 15.63 -16.01 6.72
CA TRP A 91 14.28 -15.80 6.21
C TRP A 91 14.32 -15.33 4.78
N LYS A 92 13.35 -15.77 3.97
CA LYS A 92 13.07 -15.27 2.63
C LYS A 92 11.59 -14.99 2.45
N LEU A 93 11.21 -14.20 1.44
CA LEU A 93 9.80 -13.99 1.10
C LEU A 93 9.17 -15.31 0.66
N ALA A 94 7.93 -15.56 1.08
CA ALA A 94 7.14 -16.71 0.61
C ALA A 94 6.72 -16.53 -0.85
N GLN A 95 6.46 -15.28 -1.24
CA GLN A 95 6.16 -14.84 -2.61
C GLN A 95 6.73 -13.44 -2.81
N ARG A 96 7.04 -13.10 -4.05
CA ARG A 96 7.71 -11.83 -4.35
C ARG A 96 6.76 -10.64 -4.25
N ASP A 97 5.57 -10.79 -4.79
CA ASP A 97 4.59 -9.72 -4.93
C ASP A 97 3.35 -10.02 -4.10
N PHE A 98 2.88 -9.04 -3.36
CA PHE A 98 1.68 -9.12 -2.54
C PHE A 98 0.62 -8.17 -3.10
N MET A 99 -0.24 -8.70 -3.94
CA MET A 99 -1.38 -7.96 -4.46
C MET A 99 -2.60 -8.19 -3.57
N HIS A 100 -3.36 -7.16 -3.32
CA HIS A 100 -4.67 -7.30 -2.69
C HIS A 100 -5.67 -6.34 -3.32
N ALA A 101 -6.89 -6.84 -3.45
CA ALA A 101 -8.03 -6.08 -3.91
C ALA A 101 -9.20 -6.35 -2.97
N PRO A 102 -10.18 -5.46 -2.86
CA PRO A 102 -11.43 -5.77 -2.17
C PRO A 102 -12.02 -7.04 -2.76
N ALA A 103 -12.49 -7.96 -1.91
CA ALA A 103 -13.13 -9.18 -2.35
C ALA A 103 -14.31 -8.89 -3.30
N HIS A 104 -14.40 -9.63 -4.39
CA HIS A 104 -15.33 -9.34 -5.48
C HIS A 104 -16.48 -10.35 -5.63
N ASP A 105 -16.40 -11.49 -4.98
CA ASP A 105 -17.47 -12.49 -5.01
C ASP A 105 -18.41 -12.28 -3.82
N GLY A 106 -19.63 -11.93 -4.10
CA GLY A 106 -20.89 -11.86 -3.34
C GLY A 106 -20.93 -11.99 -1.81
N ASP A 107 -20.01 -12.69 -1.20
CA ASP A 107 -19.79 -12.73 0.25
C ASP A 107 -18.60 -11.82 0.59
N VAL A 108 -18.94 -10.62 1.06
CA VAL A 108 -17.94 -9.65 1.55
C VAL A 108 -17.38 -10.18 2.87
N ASP A 109 -16.20 -10.81 2.82
CA ASP A 109 -15.44 -11.12 4.04
C ASP A 109 -14.97 -9.80 4.69
N GLU A 110 -15.73 -9.31 5.66
CA GLU A 110 -15.43 -8.06 6.35
C GLU A 110 -14.06 -8.10 7.04
N GLU A 111 -13.62 -9.28 7.47
CA GLU A 111 -12.28 -9.45 8.05
C GLU A 111 -11.18 -9.30 6.98
N TYR A 112 -11.41 -9.76 5.75
CA TYR A 112 -10.50 -9.52 4.63
C TYR A 112 -10.44 -8.04 4.27
N LEU A 113 -11.58 -7.36 4.15
CA LEU A 113 -11.66 -5.93 3.87
C LEU A 113 -10.93 -5.10 4.94
N SER A 114 -11.14 -5.43 6.21
CA SER A 114 -10.45 -4.77 7.33
C SER A 114 -8.93 -4.99 7.26
N ALA A 115 -8.48 -6.21 6.98
CA ALA A 115 -7.06 -6.54 6.83
C ALA A 115 -6.44 -5.83 5.61
N SER A 116 -7.15 -5.79 4.48
CA SER A 116 -6.76 -5.07 3.26
C SER A 116 -6.60 -3.57 3.53
N ALA A 117 -7.60 -2.94 4.16
CA ALA A 117 -7.53 -1.53 4.53
C ALA A 117 -6.34 -1.22 5.46
N ALA A 118 -6.13 -2.05 6.49
CA ALA A 118 -5.01 -1.88 7.42
C ALA A 118 -3.64 -2.03 6.72
N THR A 119 -3.52 -2.97 5.79
CA THR A 119 -2.30 -3.16 5.00
C THR A 119 -2.07 -1.99 4.04
N THR A 120 -3.11 -1.47 3.40
CA THR A 120 -3.05 -0.27 2.56
C THR A 120 -2.52 0.93 3.34
N LEU A 121 -3.06 1.19 4.53
CA LEU A 121 -2.59 2.27 5.40
C LEU A 121 -1.12 2.07 5.82
N ALA A 122 -0.73 0.83 6.17
CA ALA A 122 0.66 0.52 6.48
C ALA A 122 1.60 0.75 5.29
N SER A 123 1.16 0.46 4.05
CA SER A 123 1.91 0.71 2.81
C SER A 123 2.06 2.20 2.53
N ILE A 124 1.03 3.00 2.78
CA ILE A 124 1.09 4.46 2.68
C ILE A 124 2.08 5.03 3.70
N ASP A 125 2.05 4.56 4.94
CA ASP A 125 3.00 4.97 5.97
C ASP A 125 4.44 4.55 5.63
N TRP A 126 4.64 3.39 5.03
CA TRP A 126 5.93 2.93 4.57
C TRP A 126 6.52 3.85 3.47
N ILE A 127 5.73 4.23 2.46
CA ILE A 127 6.15 5.22 1.45
C ILE A 127 6.43 6.57 2.09
N ARG A 128 5.55 7.02 2.99
CA ARG A 128 5.71 8.29 3.70
C ARG A 128 7.03 8.34 4.49
N SER A 129 7.36 7.27 5.19
CA SER A 129 8.61 7.14 5.95
C SER A 129 9.84 7.23 5.03
N GLY A 130 9.80 6.52 3.90
CA GLY A 130 10.85 6.59 2.89
C GLY A 130 11.04 7.99 2.34
N TRP A 131 9.94 8.68 2.02
CA TRP A 131 9.97 10.06 1.53
C TRP A 131 10.59 11.03 2.54
N ILE A 132 10.23 10.90 3.81
CA ILE A 132 10.79 11.74 4.89
C ILE A 132 12.30 11.50 5.04
N SER A 133 12.71 10.21 5.06
CA SER A 133 14.11 9.82 5.18
C SER A 133 14.95 10.36 4.02
N GLU A 134 14.48 10.17 2.78
CA GLU A 134 15.14 10.65 1.58
C GLU A 134 15.34 12.18 1.58
N ASN A 135 14.28 12.91 1.93
CA ASN A 135 14.40 14.39 2.03
C ASN A 135 15.36 14.82 3.13
N ALA A 136 15.43 14.09 4.25
CA ALA A 136 16.39 14.39 5.31
C ALA A 136 17.83 14.15 4.85
N GLN A 137 18.09 13.05 4.15
CA GLN A 137 19.41 12.72 3.60
C GLN A 137 19.86 13.75 2.56
N ARG A 138 19.00 14.13 1.62
CA ARG A 138 19.30 15.17 0.62
C ARG A 138 19.66 16.51 1.24
N ARG A 139 19.00 16.90 2.32
CA ARG A 139 19.32 18.14 3.05
C ARG A 139 20.65 18.05 3.79
N ALA A 140 21.03 16.87 4.27
CA ALA A 140 22.27 16.68 5.03
C ALA A 140 23.52 16.58 4.13
N HIS A 141 23.41 15.98 2.95
CA HIS A 141 24.57 15.60 2.14
C HIS A 141 24.78 16.41 0.87
N HIS A 142 23.80 17.20 0.41
CA HIS A 142 23.89 17.99 -0.83
C HIS A 142 24.66 17.24 -1.93
N PRO A 143 24.12 16.09 -2.42
CA PRO A 143 24.87 15.25 -3.35
C PRO A 143 25.21 16.02 -4.63
N GLU A 144 26.42 15.80 -5.15
CA GLU A 144 26.81 16.31 -6.45
C GLU A 144 25.86 15.74 -7.53
N PRO A 145 25.65 16.45 -8.64
CA PRO A 145 24.71 16.03 -9.70
C PRO A 145 24.98 14.61 -10.24
N GLU A 146 26.23 14.17 -10.22
CA GLU A 146 26.66 12.83 -10.69
C GLU A 146 26.36 11.73 -9.67
N GLU A 147 26.19 12.08 -8.40
CA GLU A 147 25.82 11.17 -7.31
C GLU A 147 24.31 11.16 -7.06
N ALA A 148 23.55 11.94 -7.83
CA ALA A 148 22.12 12.08 -7.64
C ALA A 148 21.43 10.76 -7.92
N GLN A 149 20.91 10.16 -6.87
CA GLN A 149 20.00 9.00 -6.95
C GLN A 149 18.78 9.32 -7.82
N ALA A 150 18.09 8.27 -8.29
CA ALA A 150 16.84 8.43 -9.01
C ALA A 150 15.91 9.41 -8.25
N PRO A 151 15.36 10.43 -8.93
CA PRO A 151 14.58 11.46 -8.25
C PRO A 151 13.37 10.84 -7.58
N ALA A 152 13.13 11.23 -6.31
CA ALA A 152 11.86 10.94 -5.68
C ALA A 152 10.76 11.67 -6.45
N MET A 153 9.84 10.93 -7.04
CA MET A 153 8.75 11.47 -7.85
C MET A 153 7.41 11.16 -7.20
N LEU A 154 6.53 12.14 -7.18
CA LEU A 154 5.14 11.97 -6.83
C LEU A 154 4.28 12.40 -8.01
N PHE A 155 3.44 11.51 -8.48
CA PHE A 155 2.42 11.83 -9.47
C PHE A 155 1.04 11.61 -8.86
N ALA A 156 0.24 12.67 -8.84
CA ALA A 156 -1.13 12.62 -8.36
C ALA A 156 -1.99 13.46 -9.32
N THR A 157 -3.03 12.86 -9.88
CA THR A 157 -3.95 13.55 -10.77
C THR A 157 -5.36 12.98 -10.64
N PRO A 158 -6.40 13.83 -10.54
CA PRO A 158 -7.76 13.37 -10.65
C PRO A 158 -8.06 12.99 -12.11
N MET A 159 -8.67 11.82 -12.30
CA MET A 159 -9.09 11.35 -13.62
C MET A 159 -10.56 10.95 -13.57
N ARG A 160 -11.26 11.13 -14.68
CA ARG A 160 -12.60 10.59 -14.87
C ARG A 160 -12.54 9.49 -15.90
N LEU A 161 -12.57 8.24 -15.44
CA LEU A 161 -12.42 7.06 -16.27
C LEU A 161 -13.70 6.22 -16.22
N SER A 162 -13.99 5.53 -17.31
CA SER A 162 -14.91 4.40 -17.26
C SER A 162 -14.30 3.26 -16.44
N ARG A 163 -15.12 2.29 -16.04
CA ARG A 163 -14.64 1.10 -15.34
C ARG A 163 -13.60 0.32 -16.15
N GLU A 164 -13.81 0.20 -17.46
CA GLU A 164 -12.92 -0.46 -18.39
C GLU A 164 -11.57 0.30 -18.51
N GLN A 165 -11.62 1.63 -18.71
CA GLN A 165 -10.41 2.45 -18.76
C GLN A 165 -9.60 2.40 -17.46
N ALA A 166 -10.25 2.35 -16.31
CA ALA A 166 -9.56 2.20 -15.02
C ALA A 166 -8.86 0.83 -14.88
N ARG A 167 -9.47 -0.25 -15.39
CA ARG A 167 -8.86 -1.58 -15.44
C ARG A 167 -7.66 -1.62 -16.38
N GLU A 168 -7.80 -1.05 -17.57
CA GLU A 168 -6.73 -0.97 -18.57
C GLU A 168 -5.53 -0.20 -18.03
N LEU A 169 -5.77 0.96 -17.40
CA LEU A 169 -4.71 1.73 -16.74
C LEU A 169 -4.00 0.89 -15.67
N TYR A 170 -4.77 0.24 -14.80
CA TYR A 170 -4.19 -0.62 -13.77
C TYR A 170 -3.35 -1.73 -14.36
N ALA A 171 -3.87 -2.47 -15.34
CA ALA A 171 -3.18 -3.58 -15.98
C ALA A 171 -1.87 -3.13 -16.64
N SER A 172 -1.89 -2.01 -17.36
CA SER A 172 -0.71 -1.47 -18.05
C SER A 172 0.39 -1.05 -17.08
N VAL A 173 0.05 -0.35 -16.00
CA VAL A 173 1.04 0.06 -14.99
C VAL A 173 1.56 -1.16 -14.24
N HIS A 174 0.68 -2.08 -13.86
CA HIS A 174 1.05 -3.30 -13.17
C HIS A 174 2.01 -4.18 -13.98
N GLU A 175 1.74 -4.38 -15.27
CA GLU A 175 2.63 -5.10 -16.20
C GLU A 175 4.03 -4.47 -16.21
N LYS A 176 4.11 -3.14 -16.28
CA LYS A 176 5.39 -2.42 -16.25
C LYS A 176 6.12 -2.60 -14.91
N LEU A 177 5.42 -2.52 -13.81
CA LEU A 177 6.01 -2.75 -12.49
C LEU A 177 6.58 -4.17 -12.36
N LEU A 178 5.87 -5.17 -12.87
CA LEU A 178 6.35 -6.56 -12.91
C LEU A 178 7.57 -6.73 -13.80
N GLU A 179 7.58 -6.13 -15.01
CA GLU A 179 8.74 -6.14 -15.90
C GLU A 179 9.99 -5.64 -15.16
N TYR A 180 9.90 -4.46 -14.51
CA TYR A 180 11.02 -3.86 -13.80
C TYR A 180 11.38 -4.63 -12.51
N SER A 181 10.41 -5.21 -11.81
CA SER A 181 10.68 -6.02 -10.62
C SER A 181 11.50 -7.29 -10.91
N ARG A 182 11.49 -7.75 -12.18
CA ARG A 182 12.20 -8.94 -12.65
C ARG A 182 13.47 -8.63 -13.43
N LEU A 183 13.80 -7.36 -13.59
CA LEU A 183 14.89 -6.95 -14.48
C LEU A 183 16.26 -7.40 -13.98
N ASN A 184 16.49 -7.30 -12.68
CA ASN A 184 17.82 -7.52 -12.09
C ASN A 184 17.86 -8.72 -11.14
N ARG A 185 16.70 -9.29 -10.79
CA ARG A 185 16.61 -10.42 -9.87
C ARG A 185 15.61 -11.46 -10.34
N ASP A 186 15.94 -12.72 -10.15
CA ASP A 186 15.02 -13.82 -10.43
C ASP A 186 13.88 -13.90 -9.39
N PRO A 187 12.87 -14.78 -9.58
CA PRO A 187 11.77 -14.96 -8.62
C PRO A 187 12.21 -15.41 -7.22
N SER A 188 13.41 -16.00 -7.07
CA SER A 188 13.96 -16.36 -5.77
C SER A 188 14.66 -15.20 -5.05
N GLY A 189 14.86 -14.07 -5.75
CA GLY A 189 15.61 -12.90 -5.29
C GLY A 189 17.10 -12.99 -5.57
N ALA A 190 17.57 -14.00 -6.31
CA ALA A 190 18.95 -14.12 -6.71
C ALA A 190 19.30 -13.11 -7.82
N GLU A 191 20.53 -12.60 -7.81
CA GLU A 191 21.04 -11.67 -8.82
C GLU A 191 21.06 -12.30 -10.21
N LEU A 192 20.65 -11.52 -11.19
CA LEU A 192 20.75 -11.90 -12.60
C LEU A 192 22.03 -11.33 -13.21
N PRO A 193 22.54 -11.92 -14.31
CA PRO A 193 23.68 -11.36 -15.05
C PRO A 193 23.37 -9.93 -15.49
N GLY A 194 24.23 -8.98 -15.11
CA GLY A 194 24.02 -7.55 -15.39
C GLY A 194 23.24 -6.80 -14.34
N ASP A 195 22.96 -7.42 -13.18
CA ASP A 195 22.40 -6.71 -12.02
C ASP A 195 23.33 -5.53 -11.66
N PRO A 196 22.82 -4.29 -11.63
CA PRO A 196 23.61 -3.11 -11.29
C PRO A 196 24.17 -3.14 -9.85
N ASP A 197 23.60 -3.94 -8.94
CA ASP A 197 24.13 -4.12 -7.60
C ASP A 197 25.54 -4.72 -7.60
N SER A 198 25.85 -5.63 -8.55
CA SER A 198 27.17 -6.22 -8.68
C SER A 198 28.25 -5.19 -9.03
N ALA A 199 27.88 -4.07 -9.66
CA ALA A 199 28.76 -2.94 -9.94
C ALA A 199 28.68 -1.81 -8.90
N GLY A 200 27.80 -1.92 -7.90
CA GLY A 200 27.53 -0.86 -6.94
C GLY A 200 26.70 0.30 -7.52
N GLU A 201 26.10 0.11 -8.68
CA GLU A 201 25.30 1.12 -9.39
C GLU A 201 23.79 0.99 -9.11
N GLY A 202 23.37 -0.08 -8.45
CA GLY A 202 21.98 -0.33 -8.10
C GLY A 202 21.42 0.63 -7.08
N GLN A 203 20.19 1.07 -7.30
CA GLN A 203 19.45 1.91 -6.35
C GLN A 203 18.18 1.21 -5.91
N ASP A 204 17.99 1.19 -4.61
CA ASP A 204 16.76 0.69 -4.03
C ASP A 204 15.63 1.70 -4.19
N VAL A 205 14.57 1.33 -4.90
CA VAL A 205 13.39 2.18 -5.09
C VAL A 205 12.16 1.60 -4.41
N ARG A 206 11.34 2.46 -3.83
CA ARG A 206 10.02 2.12 -3.28
C ARG A 206 8.96 2.60 -4.25
N VAL A 207 8.08 1.70 -4.68
CA VAL A 207 6.98 2.04 -5.56
C VAL A 207 5.67 1.62 -4.89
N LEU A 208 4.72 2.54 -4.84
CA LEU A 208 3.33 2.26 -4.47
C LEU A 208 2.44 2.81 -5.57
N PHE A 209 1.66 1.95 -6.19
CA PHE A 209 0.65 2.33 -7.16
C PHE A 209 -0.73 1.95 -6.63
N THR A 210 -1.66 2.89 -6.67
CA THR A 210 -3.03 2.69 -6.24
C THR A 210 -4.00 3.43 -7.14
N VAL A 211 -5.14 2.82 -7.44
CA VAL A 211 -6.28 3.43 -8.11
C VAL A 211 -7.47 3.36 -7.15
N LEU A 212 -7.97 4.52 -6.75
CA LEU A 212 -9.10 4.63 -5.84
C LEU A 212 -10.31 5.14 -6.60
N GLY A 213 -11.37 4.32 -6.65
CA GLY A 213 -12.67 4.76 -7.16
C GLY A 213 -13.38 5.60 -6.10
N GLU A 214 -13.58 6.87 -6.38
CA GLU A 214 -14.43 7.72 -5.55
C GLU A 214 -15.90 7.43 -5.88
N ARG A 215 -16.67 7.04 -4.88
CA ARG A 215 -18.13 7.04 -5.02
C ARG A 215 -18.59 8.48 -5.07
N PRO A 216 -19.54 8.84 -5.98
CA PRO A 216 -20.19 10.15 -5.91
C PRO A 216 -20.68 10.32 -4.46
N HIS A 217 -20.34 11.42 -3.83
CA HIS A 217 -20.99 11.78 -2.57
C HIS A 217 -22.49 11.68 -2.84
N ALA A 218 -23.19 10.77 -2.17
CA ALA A 218 -24.62 10.87 -2.06
C ALA A 218 -24.86 12.32 -1.63
N ALA A 219 -25.63 13.08 -2.43
CA ALA A 219 -25.96 14.45 -2.08
C ALA A 219 -26.34 14.40 -0.59
N ARG A 220 -25.59 15.10 0.25
CA ARG A 220 -25.99 15.28 1.65
C ARG A 220 -27.42 15.66 1.57
N ASP A 221 -28.29 14.83 2.16
CA ASP A 221 -29.72 15.09 2.23
C ASP A 221 -29.87 16.58 2.47
N ALA A 222 -30.50 17.26 1.50
CA ALA A 222 -30.71 18.67 1.59
C ALA A 222 -31.40 18.88 2.94
N ASP A 223 -30.77 19.66 3.77
CA ASP A 223 -31.33 20.09 5.07
C ASP A 223 -32.80 20.41 4.81
N PRO A 224 -33.77 19.72 5.43
CA PRO A 224 -35.17 20.00 5.12
C PRO A 224 -35.38 21.49 5.35
N ALA A 225 -35.82 22.15 4.29
CA ALA A 225 -36.07 23.57 4.33
C ALA A 225 -36.87 23.89 5.60
N PRO A 226 -36.50 24.92 6.38
CA PRO A 226 -37.21 25.26 7.61
C PRO A 226 -38.66 25.43 7.28
N SER A 227 -39.52 24.65 7.95
CA SER A 227 -40.96 24.65 7.83
C SER A 227 -41.46 26.10 7.96
N ALA A 228 -42.13 26.59 6.90
CA ALA A 228 -42.74 27.92 6.88
C ALA A 228 -44.04 27.97 7.72
N ASP A 229 -44.00 27.42 8.93
CA ASP A 229 -45.09 27.57 9.92
C ASP A 229 -44.54 28.37 11.11
N GLY A 230 -44.29 29.65 10.85
CA GLY A 230 -44.18 30.65 11.89
C GLY A 230 -45.59 31.22 12.21
N PRO A 231 -45.94 31.37 13.47
CA PRO A 231 -47.25 31.91 13.84
C PRO A 231 -47.44 33.33 13.31
N ALA A 232 -48.64 33.59 12.76
CA ALA A 232 -49.04 34.86 12.24
C ALA A 232 -48.82 36.02 13.21
N PRO A 233 -48.39 37.21 12.79
CA PRO A 233 -48.23 38.37 13.66
C PRO A 233 -49.60 38.86 14.13
N HIS A 234 -49.76 38.85 15.45
CA HIS A 234 -50.93 39.47 16.11
C HIS A 234 -50.93 40.96 15.80
N SER A 235 -51.95 41.40 15.09
CA SER A 235 -52.31 42.80 14.95
C SER A 235 -52.78 43.40 16.27
N GLY A 236 -51.90 44.04 16.95
CA GLY A 236 -52.20 44.84 18.15
C GLY A 236 -52.20 46.31 17.75
N THR A 237 -53.41 46.84 17.53
CA THR A 237 -53.70 48.27 17.47
C THR A 237 -53.58 48.83 18.88
N GLU A 238 -52.62 49.69 19.12
CA GLU A 238 -52.73 50.64 20.27
C GLU A 238 -52.32 52.02 19.81
N SER A 239 -53.33 52.91 20.02
CA SER A 239 -53.30 54.32 19.71
C SER A 239 -52.41 55.14 20.67
N PRO A 240 -51.87 56.28 20.29
CA PRO A 240 -51.03 57.10 21.13
C PRO A 240 -51.86 57.96 22.09
N SER A 241 -51.52 57.97 23.35
CA SER A 241 -51.96 58.99 24.27
C SER A 241 -50.83 59.94 24.63
N SER A 242 -51.07 61.20 24.31
CA SER A 242 -50.49 62.47 24.72
C SER A 242 -50.28 62.58 26.24
N SER A 243 -49.19 63.16 26.67
CA SER A 243 -49.15 64.35 27.57
C SER A 243 -47.85 64.48 28.35
N ALA A 244 -47.38 65.72 28.29
CA ALA A 244 -46.52 66.49 29.18
C ALA A 244 -45.02 66.23 29.15
#